data_f0050ae671ae883f0b296f1b554640b4
#
_entry.id   f0050ae671ae883f0b296f1b554640b4
#
_cell.length_a   1.000
_cell.length_b   1.000
_cell.length_c   1.000
_cell.angle_alpha   90.00
_cell.angle_beta   90.00
_cell.angle_gamma   90.00
#
_symmetry.space_group_name_H-M   'P 1'
#
loop_
_entity.id
_entity.type
_entity.pdbx_description
1 polymer ?
#
loop_
_entity_poly.entity_id
_entity_poly.type
_entity_poly.pdbx_seq_one_letter_code
_entity_poly.pdbx_strand_id
1 'polypeptide(L)'
;MAKKQTAGRDRLGKLAPKFAELNDDVLFGEVWSREEQLSARDRSMITIAALFSAGLYPQLKSHLILGKEHGITKDEAIEIVTQLAFYCGWPKAWSTFPMIAEVYGEE
;
A
#
# COMPACT_ATOMS: atom_id res chain seq x y z
N MET A 1 16.19 -3.72 -8.97
CA MET A 1 16.16 -4.13 -7.57
C MET A 1 15.41 -3.12 -6.72
N ALA A 2 14.52 -3.61 -5.87
CA ALA A 2 13.73 -2.73 -5.03
C ALA A 2 14.62 -2.02 -4.00
N LYS A 3 14.24 -0.78 -3.68
CA LYS A 3 14.93 0.00 -2.68
C LYS A 3 14.76 -0.66 -1.30
N LYS A 4 15.84 -0.70 -0.52
CA LYS A 4 15.76 -1.27 0.82
C LYS A 4 14.85 -0.42 1.70
N GLN A 5 13.89 -1.06 2.36
CA GLN A 5 12.96 -0.38 3.25
C GLN A 5 13.57 -0.21 4.63
N THR A 6 13.48 1.01 5.17
CA THR A 6 13.97 1.33 6.50
C THR A 6 12.93 2.03 7.37
N ALA A 7 11.69 2.13 6.87
CA ALA A 7 10.64 2.88 7.57
C ALA A 7 10.38 2.36 8.99
N GLY A 8 10.48 1.04 9.19
CA GLY A 8 10.28 0.46 10.51
C GLY A 8 11.29 0.99 11.51
N ARG A 9 12.56 0.92 11.15
CA ARG A 9 13.64 1.40 12.03
C ARG A 9 13.58 2.91 12.23
N ASP A 10 13.24 3.64 11.17
CA ASP A 10 13.16 5.10 11.24
C ASP A 10 12.07 5.58 12.18
N ARG A 11 10.94 4.92 12.20
CA ARG A 11 9.77 5.34 12.97
C ARG A 11 9.62 4.62 14.29
N LEU A 12 9.94 3.35 14.35
CA LEU A 12 9.62 2.49 15.50
C LEU A 12 10.85 1.81 16.10
N GLY A 13 12.06 2.12 15.61
CA GLY A 13 13.27 1.43 16.05
C GLY A 13 13.53 1.54 17.55
N LYS A 14 13.18 2.66 18.16
CA LYS A 14 13.38 2.87 19.58
C LYS A 14 12.25 2.27 20.42
N LEU A 15 11.02 2.42 19.94
CA LEU A 15 9.86 1.95 20.69
C LEU A 15 9.68 0.43 20.56
N ALA A 16 9.81 -0.09 19.36
CA ALA A 16 9.52 -1.50 19.07
C ALA A 16 10.58 -2.07 18.13
N PRO A 17 11.81 -2.28 18.63
CA PRO A 17 12.92 -2.68 17.75
C PRO A 17 12.70 -4.00 17.02
N LYS A 18 12.11 -5.00 17.68
CA LYS A 18 11.87 -6.28 17.02
C LYS A 18 10.82 -6.14 15.91
N PHE A 19 9.77 -5.38 16.17
CA PHE A 19 8.75 -5.12 15.14
C PHE A 19 9.36 -4.37 13.94
N ALA A 20 10.19 -3.37 14.22
CA ALA A 20 10.87 -2.60 13.19
C ALA A 20 11.76 -3.50 12.32
N GLU A 21 12.50 -4.40 12.97
CA GLU A 21 13.35 -5.37 12.27
C GLU A 21 12.50 -6.29 11.38
N LEU A 22 11.41 -6.81 11.90
CA LEU A 22 10.53 -7.70 11.13
C LEU A 22 9.91 -6.96 9.94
N ASN A 23 9.51 -5.72 10.14
CA ASN A 23 8.95 -4.92 9.05
C ASN A 23 9.97 -4.72 7.93
N ASP A 24 11.19 -4.30 8.29
CA ASP A 24 12.19 -3.96 7.28
C ASP A 24 12.84 -5.19 6.65
N ASP A 25 13.24 -6.14 7.47
CA ASP A 25 14.05 -7.27 6.99
C ASP A 25 13.25 -8.47 6.52
N VAL A 26 12.09 -8.74 7.14
CA VAL A 26 11.30 -9.91 6.80
C VAL A 26 10.17 -9.53 5.84
N LEU A 27 9.30 -8.60 6.23
CA LEU A 27 8.19 -8.23 5.36
C LEU A 27 8.70 -7.65 4.04
N PHE A 28 9.46 -6.58 4.11
CA PHE A 28 9.95 -5.96 2.88
C PHE A 28 11.19 -6.61 2.31
N GLY A 29 12.08 -7.10 3.17
CA GLY A 29 13.33 -7.71 2.71
C GLY A 29 13.16 -9.09 2.13
N GLU A 30 12.24 -9.88 2.66
CA GLU A 30 12.03 -11.26 2.21
C GLU A 30 10.73 -11.48 1.48
N VAL A 31 9.60 -11.02 2.03
CA VAL A 31 8.29 -11.33 1.44
C VAL A 31 8.06 -10.50 0.17
N TRP A 32 8.25 -9.19 0.24
CA TRP A 32 8.03 -8.33 -0.92
C TRP A 32 9.05 -8.56 -2.05
N SER A 33 10.18 -9.17 -1.73
CA SER A 33 11.19 -9.45 -2.75
C SER A 33 10.92 -10.75 -3.53
N ARG A 34 9.88 -11.49 -3.17
CA ARG A 34 9.50 -12.73 -3.85
C ARG A 34 8.74 -12.45 -5.14
N GLU A 35 9.38 -11.73 -6.04
CA GLU A 35 8.71 -11.23 -7.25
C GLU A 35 8.37 -12.31 -8.27
N GLU A 36 9.10 -13.43 -8.25
CA GLU A 36 8.78 -14.55 -9.12
C GLU A 36 7.48 -15.25 -8.72
N GLN A 37 7.15 -15.24 -7.43
CA GLN A 37 5.94 -15.86 -6.91
C GLN A 37 4.72 -14.95 -7.08
N LEU A 38 4.91 -13.64 -6.89
CA LEU A 38 3.87 -12.63 -7.08
C LEU A 38 4.57 -11.30 -7.30
N SER A 39 4.24 -10.61 -8.37
CA SER A 39 4.91 -9.36 -8.73
C SER A 39 4.71 -8.29 -7.65
N ALA A 40 5.64 -7.34 -7.59
CA ALA A 40 5.51 -6.20 -6.68
C ALA A 40 4.23 -5.40 -6.97
N ARG A 41 3.88 -5.28 -8.25
CA ARG A 41 2.65 -4.60 -8.66
C ARG A 41 1.41 -5.31 -8.11
N ASP A 42 1.34 -6.62 -8.25
CA ASP A 42 0.19 -7.38 -7.75
C ASP A 42 0.15 -7.40 -6.22
N ARG A 43 1.30 -7.47 -5.56
CA ARG A 43 1.37 -7.36 -4.10
C ARG A 43 0.82 -6.02 -3.63
N SER A 44 1.18 -4.94 -4.30
CA SER A 44 0.65 -3.61 -3.99
C SER A 44 -0.86 -3.58 -4.17
N MET A 45 -1.37 -4.17 -5.24
CA MET A 45 -2.80 -4.18 -5.51
C MET A 45 -3.60 -4.91 -4.43
N ILE A 46 -3.15 -6.10 -4.03
CA ILE A 46 -3.86 -6.84 -2.98
C ILE A 46 -3.72 -6.18 -1.61
N THR A 47 -2.59 -5.53 -1.36
CA THR A 47 -2.38 -4.80 -0.11
C THR A 47 -3.28 -3.58 -0.03
N ILE A 48 -3.38 -2.82 -1.12
CA ILE A 48 -4.29 -1.69 -1.21
C ILE A 48 -5.73 -2.17 -0.96
N ALA A 49 -6.13 -3.28 -1.59
CA ALA A 49 -7.47 -3.83 -1.40
C ALA A 49 -7.74 -4.19 0.05
N ALA A 50 -6.77 -4.83 0.71
CA ALA A 50 -6.90 -5.22 2.11
C ALA A 50 -7.03 -4.02 3.04
N LEU A 51 -6.19 -3.00 2.84
CA LEU A 51 -6.20 -1.81 3.67
C LEU A 51 -7.46 -0.96 3.45
N PHE A 52 -7.91 -0.88 2.21
CA PHE A 52 -9.16 -0.22 1.86
C PHE A 52 -10.32 -0.92 2.55
N SER A 53 -10.40 -2.22 2.41
CA SER A 53 -11.46 -3.04 2.99
C SER A 53 -11.56 -2.86 4.51
N ALA A 54 -10.42 -2.77 5.18
CA ALA A 54 -10.36 -2.62 6.63
C ALA A 54 -10.48 -1.16 7.09
N GLY A 55 -10.47 -0.19 6.18
CA GLY A 55 -10.55 1.22 6.55
C GLY A 55 -9.29 1.76 7.21
N LEU A 56 -8.14 1.18 6.91
CA LEU A 56 -6.86 1.57 7.50
C LEU A 56 -6.21 2.65 6.64
N TYR A 57 -6.79 3.85 6.69
CA TYR A 57 -6.46 4.92 5.77
C TYR A 57 -5.04 5.46 5.80
N PRO A 58 -4.39 5.65 6.95
CA PRO A 58 -3.00 6.12 6.94
C PRO A 58 -2.08 5.14 6.20
N GLN A 59 -2.26 3.83 6.45
CA GLN A 59 -1.48 2.80 5.80
C GLN A 59 -1.87 2.66 4.34
N LEU A 60 -3.15 2.86 4.04
CA LEU A 60 -3.65 2.84 2.67
C LEU A 60 -2.95 3.89 1.81
N LYS A 61 -2.82 5.10 2.34
CA LYS A 61 -2.14 6.16 1.60
C LYS A 61 -0.69 5.79 1.31
N SER A 62 0.01 5.23 2.31
CA SER A 62 1.39 4.77 2.12
C SER A 62 1.48 3.73 1.02
N HIS A 63 0.52 2.81 0.96
CA HIS A 63 0.53 1.76 -0.05
C HIS A 63 0.01 2.23 -1.41
N LEU A 64 -0.74 3.31 -1.47
CA LEU A 64 -1.05 3.95 -2.75
C LEU A 64 0.23 4.56 -3.35
N ILE A 65 1.05 5.18 -2.51
CA ILE A 65 2.34 5.72 -2.95
C ILE A 65 3.24 4.60 -3.46
N LEU A 66 3.36 3.53 -2.69
CA LEU A 66 4.18 2.39 -3.08
C LEU A 66 3.64 1.71 -4.34
N GLY A 67 2.31 1.58 -4.44
CA GLY A 67 1.67 1.01 -5.61
C GLY A 67 1.94 1.81 -6.88
N LYS A 68 1.97 3.14 -6.76
CA LYS A 68 2.33 4.00 -7.87
C LYS A 68 3.76 3.70 -8.34
N GLU A 69 4.69 3.54 -7.41
CA GLU A 69 6.06 3.17 -7.73
C GLU A 69 6.15 1.80 -8.41
N HIS A 70 5.26 0.89 -8.05
CA HIS A 70 5.21 -0.47 -8.61
C HIS A 70 4.40 -0.57 -9.90
N GLY A 71 3.93 0.55 -10.43
CA GLY A 71 3.29 0.57 -11.74
C GLY A 71 1.78 0.54 -11.75
N ILE A 72 1.13 0.72 -10.60
CA ILE A 72 -0.33 0.87 -10.56
C ILE A 72 -0.64 2.28 -11.04
N THR A 73 -1.41 2.39 -12.11
CA THR A 73 -1.75 3.70 -12.68
C THR A 73 -2.87 4.36 -11.88
N LYS A 74 -3.05 5.66 -12.11
CA LYS A 74 -4.14 6.41 -11.49
C LYS A 74 -5.49 5.78 -11.83
N ASP A 75 -5.70 5.46 -13.12
CA ASP A 75 -6.96 4.85 -13.56
C ASP A 75 -7.20 3.50 -12.90
N GLU A 76 -6.14 2.73 -12.71
CA GLU A 76 -6.25 1.44 -12.03
C GLU A 76 -6.59 1.62 -10.56
N ALA A 77 -5.97 2.60 -9.89
CA ALA A 77 -6.30 2.88 -8.49
C ALA A 77 -7.77 3.28 -8.34
N ILE A 78 -8.26 4.13 -9.25
CA ILE A 78 -9.66 4.53 -9.27
C ILE A 78 -10.55 3.31 -9.48
N GLU A 79 -10.16 2.43 -10.40
CA GLU A 79 -10.96 1.25 -10.71
C GLU A 79 -11.01 0.24 -9.56
N ILE A 80 -9.89 0.08 -8.83
CA ILE A 80 -9.85 -0.76 -7.63
C ILE A 80 -10.89 -0.26 -6.60
N VAL A 81 -10.89 1.04 -6.33
CA VAL A 81 -11.81 1.63 -5.36
C VAL A 81 -13.25 1.56 -5.85
N THR A 82 -13.48 1.81 -7.14
CA THR A 82 -14.80 1.72 -7.74
C THR A 82 -15.37 0.31 -7.59
N GLN A 83 -14.58 -0.69 -7.90
CA GLN A 83 -14.97 -2.09 -7.75
C GLN A 83 -15.31 -2.41 -6.29
N LEU A 84 -14.38 -2.08 -5.38
CA LEU A 84 -14.50 -2.47 -3.99
C LEU A 84 -15.54 -1.66 -3.21
N ALA A 85 -15.95 -0.50 -3.72
CA ALA A 85 -17.02 0.28 -3.08
C ALA A 85 -18.30 -0.54 -2.92
N PHE A 86 -18.56 -1.44 -3.87
CA PHE A 86 -19.75 -2.30 -3.82
C PHE A 86 -19.60 -3.48 -2.86
N TYR A 87 -18.38 -3.87 -2.50
CA TYR A 87 -18.12 -5.01 -1.62
C TYR A 87 -17.74 -4.58 -0.21
N CYS A 88 -17.15 -3.41 -0.06
CA CYS A 88 -16.59 -2.97 1.21
C CYS A 88 -17.30 -1.76 1.83
N GLY A 89 -18.12 -1.05 1.04
CA GLY A 89 -18.87 0.08 1.56
C GLY A 89 -18.53 1.39 0.86
N TRP A 90 -19.57 2.11 0.51
CA TRP A 90 -19.49 3.37 -0.22
C TRP A 90 -18.70 4.47 0.54
N PRO A 91 -18.92 4.63 1.86
CA PRO A 91 -18.16 5.65 2.59
C PRO A 91 -16.65 5.47 2.55
N LYS A 92 -16.16 4.23 2.48
CA LYS A 92 -14.73 3.98 2.36
C LYS A 92 -14.18 4.53 1.04
N ALA A 93 -14.96 4.43 -0.03
CA ALA A 93 -14.57 4.98 -1.32
C ALA A 93 -14.48 6.51 -1.25
N TRP A 94 -15.45 7.15 -0.61
CA TRP A 94 -15.42 8.60 -0.41
C TRP A 94 -14.17 9.04 0.33
N SER A 95 -13.75 8.27 1.33
CA SER A 95 -12.54 8.59 2.09
C SER A 95 -11.27 8.37 1.28
N THR A 96 -11.30 7.46 0.33
CA THR A 96 -10.10 7.05 -0.40
C THR A 96 -9.83 7.89 -1.65
N PHE A 97 -10.85 8.34 -2.35
CA PHE A 97 -10.64 9.14 -3.57
C PHE A 97 -9.80 10.40 -3.35
N PRO A 98 -9.99 11.17 -2.26
CA PRO A 98 -9.10 12.30 -2.00
C PRO A 98 -7.63 11.89 -1.87
N MET A 99 -7.36 10.71 -1.31
CA MET A 99 -5.98 10.21 -1.20
C MET A 99 -5.40 9.89 -2.57
N ILE A 100 -6.21 9.34 -3.48
CA ILE A 100 -5.76 9.06 -4.84
C ILE A 100 -5.39 10.37 -5.53
N ALA A 101 -6.21 11.41 -5.33
CA ALA A 101 -5.91 12.73 -5.89
C ALA A 101 -4.60 13.28 -5.33
N GLU A 102 -4.34 13.09 -4.04
CA GLU A 102 -3.08 13.54 -3.43
C GLU A 102 -1.87 12.81 -4.00
N VAL A 103 -1.99 11.50 -4.19
CA VAL A 103 -0.87 10.66 -4.63
C VAL A 103 -0.59 10.81 -6.13
N TYR A 104 -1.65 10.87 -6.94
CA TYR A 104 -1.53 10.84 -8.40
C TYR A 104 -1.80 12.20 -9.06
N GLY A 105 -2.38 13.13 -8.33
CA GLY A 105 -2.84 14.40 -8.91
C GLY A 105 -4.29 14.28 -9.37
N GLU A 106 -4.95 15.42 -9.47
CA GLU A 106 -6.39 15.45 -9.81
C GLU A 106 -6.65 15.35 -11.31
N GLU A 107 -5.61 15.58 -12.10
CA GLU A 107 -5.71 15.48 -13.57
C GLU A 107 -5.02 14.20 -14.12
#